data_8c764d7d0700ee6ee7c11f6341c22621
#
_entry.id   8c764d7d0700ee6ee7c11f6341c22621
#
_cell.length_a   1.000
_cell.length_b   1.000
_cell.length_c   1.000
_cell.angle_alpha   90.00
_cell.angle_beta   90.00
_cell.angle_gamma   90.00
#
_symmetry.space_group_name_H-M   'P 1'
#
loop_
_entity.id
_entity.type
_entity.pdbx_description
1 polymer ?
#
loop_
_entity_poly.entity_id
_entity_poly.type
_entity_poly.pdbx_seq_one_letter_code
_entity_poly.pdbx_strand_id
1 'polypeptide(L)' 'MKKFKDWYKEVSGKEFPNAAAHDGNWFMERGLPLVVSCTCCESTLLLPGAYLDDEDYIYCPSCAGVEE' A
#
# COMPACT_ATOMS: atom_id res chain seq x y z
N MET A 1 9.02 8.00 -3.05
CA MET A 1 7.72 7.38 -2.66
C MET A 1 7.86 6.63 -1.36
N LYS A 2 6.75 6.44 -0.66
CA LYS A 2 6.74 5.72 0.62
C LYS A 2 6.14 4.35 0.45
N LYS A 3 6.59 3.41 1.30
CA LYS A 3 5.92 2.12 1.39
C LYS A 3 4.57 2.32 2.06
N PHE A 4 3.63 1.42 1.79
CA PHE A 4 2.31 1.49 2.40
C PHE A 4 2.37 1.59 3.93
N LYS A 5 3.22 0.80 4.57
CA LYS A 5 3.31 0.81 6.04
C LYS A 5 3.76 2.17 6.59
N ASP A 6 4.64 2.87 5.89
CA ASP A 6 5.09 4.20 6.29
C ASP A 6 3.97 5.23 6.09
N TRP A 7 3.27 5.14 4.96
CA TRP A 7 2.12 5.98 4.69
C TRP A 7 1.02 5.78 5.74
N TYR A 8 0.73 4.51 6.07
CA TYR A 8 -0.28 4.18 7.07
C TYR A 8 0.08 4.75 8.44
N LYS A 9 1.35 4.67 8.81
CA LYS A 9 1.82 5.22 10.08
C LYS A 9 1.63 6.74 10.13
N GLU A 10 1.87 7.44 9.03
CA GLU A 10 1.69 8.88 8.97
C GLU A 10 0.22 9.29 9.07
N VAL A 11 -0.67 8.59 8.41
CA VAL A 11 -2.09 8.99 8.39
C VAL A 11 -2.86 8.51 9.61
N SER A 12 -2.45 7.42 10.23
CA SER A 12 -3.16 6.85 11.38
C SER A 12 -2.42 7.02 12.70
N GLY A 13 -1.12 7.26 12.65
CA GLY A 13 -0.28 7.33 13.84
C GLY A 13 0.05 5.98 14.45
N LYS A 14 -0.29 4.89 13.77
CA LYS A 14 -0.07 3.52 14.26
C LYS A 14 0.73 2.72 13.26
N GLU A 15 1.54 1.79 13.75
CA GLU A 15 2.29 0.90 12.89
C GLU A 15 1.39 -0.13 12.22
N PHE A 16 1.68 -0.44 10.97
CA PHE A 16 0.96 -1.47 10.25
C PHE A 16 1.42 -2.85 10.75
N PRO A 17 0.49 -3.70 11.25
CA PRO A 17 0.87 -5.03 11.74
C PRO A 17 1.20 -5.95 10.57
N ASN A 18 2.39 -6.55 10.58
CA ASN A 18 2.81 -7.47 9.52
C ASN A 18 1.85 -8.66 9.35
N ALA A 19 1.23 -9.10 10.45
CA ALA A 19 0.28 -10.20 10.40
C ALA A 19 -0.98 -9.87 9.59
N ALA A 20 -1.27 -8.59 9.39
CA ALA A 20 -2.44 -8.15 8.62
C ALA A 20 -2.17 -8.03 7.13
N ALA A 21 -0.95 -8.30 6.67
CA ALA A 21 -0.58 -8.13 5.26
C ALA A 21 -1.44 -8.93 4.28
N HIS A 22 -2.05 -10.01 4.73
CA HIS A 22 -2.93 -10.85 3.92
C HIS A 22 -4.32 -11.01 4.55
N ASP A 23 -4.65 -10.16 5.50
CA ASP A 23 -5.92 -10.22 6.21
C ASP A 23 -6.92 -9.21 5.63
N GLY A 24 -7.77 -9.71 4.73
CA GLY A 24 -8.79 -8.88 4.08
C GLY A 24 -9.76 -8.25 5.08
N ASN A 25 -10.04 -8.91 6.18
CA ASN A 25 -10.94 -8.37 7.21
C ASN A 25 -10.33 -7.14 7.88
N TRP A 26 -9.05 -7.18 8.15
CA TRP A 26 -8.35 -6.03 8.73
C TRP A 26 -8.50 -4.79 7.85
N PHE A 27 -8.30 -4.97 6.54
CA PHE A 27 -8.44 -3.88 5.57
C PHE A 27 -9.89 -3.42 5.43
N MET A 28 -10.82 -4.37 5.39
CA MET A 28 -12.25 -4.06 5.25
C MET A 28 -12.75 -3.23 6.43
N GLU A 29 -12.36 -3.58 7.64
CA GLU A 29 -12.78 -2.86 8.84
C GLU A 29 -12.32 -1.41 8.83
N ARG A 30 -11.27 -1.10 8.10
CA ARG A 30 -10.71 0.26 8.00
C ARG A 30 -11.08 0.97 6.72
N GLY A 31 -11.92 0.35 5.89
CA GLY A 31 -12.34 0.93 4.63
C GLY A 31 -11.23 0.98 3.58
N LEU A 32 -10.23 0.09 3.70
CA LEU A 32 -9.11 0.03 2.77
C LEU A 32 -9.24 -1.19 1.86
N PRO A 33 -8.89 -1.07 0.56
CA PRO A 33 -8.85 -2.23 -0.33
C PRO A 33 -7.58 -3.05 -0.08
N LEU A 34 -7.72 -4.37 -0.07
CA LEU A 34 -6.53 -5.25 0.00
C LEU A 34 -5.84 -5.34 -1.34
N VAL A 35 -6.62 -5.41 -2.40
CA VAL A 35 -6.11 -5.53 -3.77
C VAL A 35 -6.25 -4.18 -4.48
N VAL A 36 -5.17 -3.71 -5.07
CA VAL A 36 -5.13 -2.43 -5.76
C VAL A 36 -4.43 -2.57 -7.10
N SER A 37 -4.51 -1.54 -7.92
CA SER A 37 -3.83 -1.50 -9.21
C SER A 37 -2.81 -0.37 -9.24
N CYS A 38 -1.68 -0.62 -9.89
CA CYS A 38 -0.67 0.41 -10.10
C CYS A 38 -1.24 1.51 -10.99
N THR A 39 -1.07 2.77 -10.60
CA THR A 39 -1.56 3.90 -11.40
C THR A 39 -0.84 4.02 -12.74
N CYS A 40 0.42 3.60 -12.80
CA CYS A 40 1.24 3.73 -14.00
C CYS A 40 1.03 2.58 -14.99
N CYS A 41 1.23 1.34 -14.53
CA CYS A 41 1.18 0.17 -15.42
C CYS A 41 -0.11 -0.65 -15.28
N GLU A 42 -0.98 -0.27 -14.37
CA GLU A 42 -2.27 -0.93 -14.10
C GLU A 42 -2.15 -2.39 -13.66
N SER A 43 -0.97 -2.81 -13.23
CA SER A 43 -0.78 -4.16 -12.69
C SER A 43 -1.49 -4.30 -11.35
N THR A 44 -2.11 -5.45 -11.15
CA THR A 44 -2.77 -5.76 -9.88
C THR A 44 -1.74 -6.13 -8.83
N LEU A 45 -1.87 -5.56 -7.64
CA LEU A 45 -0.97 -5.87 -6.52
C LEU A 45 -1.73 -5.72 -5.20
N LEU A 46 -1.11 -6.22 -4.13
CA LEU A 46 -1.66 -6.08 -2.80
C LEU A 46 -1.23 -4.74 -2.20
N LEU A 47 -2.16 -4.07 -1.52
CA LEU A 47 -1.87 -2.77 -0.93
C LEU A 47 -0.66 -2.78 0.02
N PRO A 48 -0.46 -3.80 0.86
CA PRO A 48 0.72 -3.84 1.73
C PRO A 48 2.06 -3.84 0.99
N GLY A 49 2.08 -4.29 -0.27
CA GLY A 49 3.28 -4.27 -1.09
C GLY A 49 3.40 -3.07 -2.01
N ALA A 50 2.46 -2.14 -1.92
CA ALA A 50 2.40 -0.99 -2.82
C ALA A 50 3.23 0.17 -2.28
N TYR A 51 3.53 1.11 -3.17
CA TYR A 51 4.17 2.38 -2.83
C TYR A 51 3.21 3.52 -3.13
N LEU A 52 3.25 4.57 -2.35
CA LEU A 52 2.38 5.73 -2.51
C LEU A 52 3.23 7.00 -2.68
N ASP A 53 2.76 7.91 -3.55
CA ASP A 53 3.41 9.19 -3.73
C ASP A 53 2.79 10.26 -2.80
N ASP A 54 3.21 11.52 -2.97
CA ASP A 54 2.71 12.62 -2.14
C ASP A 54 1.22 12.90 -2.35
N GLU A 55 0.65 12.44 -3.47
CA GLU A 55 -0.77 12.61 -3.79
C GLU A 55 -1.58 11.36 -3.48
N ASP A 56 -0.99 10.39 -2.79
CA ASP A 56 -1.61 9.12 -2.40
C ASP A 56 -1.95 8.21 -3.58
N TYR A 57 -1.32 8.41 -4.72
CA TYR A 57 -1.43 7.47 -5.83
C TYR A 57 -0.60 6.22 -5.55
N ILE A 58 -1.12 5.09 -6.01
CA ILE A 58 -0.52 3.78 -5.75
C ILE A 58 0.33 3.33 -6.93
N TYR A 59 1.54 2.87 -6.64
CA TYR A 59 2.48 2.37 -7.65
C TYR A 59 3.05 1.02 -7.22
N CYS A 60 3.31 0.16 -8.21
CA CYS A 60 4.02 -1.08 -7.94
C CYS A 60 5.52 -0.76 -7.74
N PRO A 61 6.29 -1.66 -7.12
CA PRO A 61 7.72 -1.41 -6.88
C PRO A 61 8.51 -1.04 -8.13
N SER A 62 8.18 -1.66 -9.27
CA SER A 62 8.86 -1.35 -10.55
C SER A 62 8.59 0.09 -11.00
N CYS A 63 7.34 0.54 -10.95
CA CYS A 63 6.98 1.90 -11.36
C CYS A 63 7.42 2.93 -10.34
N ALA A 64 7.54 2.54 -9.08
CA ALA A 64 8.04 3.42 -8.03
C ALA A 64 9.54 3.65 -8.10
N GLY A 65 10.25 2.89 -8.95
CA GLY A 65 11.69 3.01 -9.07
C GLY A 65 12.46 2.40 -7.92
N VAL A 66 11.84 1.46 -7.20
CA VAL A 66 12.50 0.77 -6.09
C VAL A 66 13.27 -0.42 -6.62
N GLU A 67 14.54 -0.48 -6.28
CA GLU A 67 15.40 -1.62 -6.59
C GLU A 67 15.56 -2.46 -5.34
N GLU A 68 15.43 -3.76 -5.51
CA GLU A 68 15.68 -4.71 -4.43
C GLU A 68 16.90 -5.54 -4.70
#